data_0da1c4700006be628383f650a97817d4
#
_entry.id   0da1c4700006be628383f650a97817d4
#
_cell.length_a   1.000
_cell.length_b   1.000
_cell.length_c   1.000
_cell.angle_alpha   90.00
_cell.angle_beta   90.00
_cell.angle_gamma   90.00
#
_symmetry.space_group_name_H-M   'P 1'
#
loop_
_entity.id
_entity.type
_entity.pdbx_description
1 polymer ?
#
loop_
_entity_poly.entity_id
_entity_poly.type
_entity_poly.pdbx_seq_one_letter_code
_entity_poly.pdbx_strand_id
1 'polypeptide(L)'
;MSNLNSEVNIGIPVKFDLLQNYPNPFNPSTIISYDLPYDVKLTLKIFDISGREVTTLVNEFQTAGYYSINFNSSNLASGIYIYNLTANGLTLSKKMLLVK
;
A
#
# COMPACT_ATOMS: atom_id res chain seq x y z
N MET A 1 -23.03 20.68 14.44
CA MET A 1 -22.78 20.22 14.10
C MET A 1 -22.30 19.66 13.63
N SER A 2 -22.27 19.96 13.48
CA SER A 2 -21.77 19.55 12.95
C SER A 2 -21.19 19.03 12.55
N ASN A 3 -21.13 19.35 12.26
CA ASN A 3 -20.55 18.95 11.75
C ASN A 3 -19.86 18.44 11.60
N LEU A 4 -19.90 18.85 11.62
CA LEU A 4 -19.23 18.53 11.35
C LEU A 4 -18.66 17.77 11.10
N ASN A 5 -18.95 17.86 10.94
CA ASN A 5 -18.47 17.19 10.59
C ASN A 5 -17.79 16.67 10.11
N SER A 6 -17.75 16.94 9.63
CA SER A 6 -17.11 16.70 9.11
C SER A 6 -16.17 16.36 9.01
N GLU A 7 -16.05 16.69 9.21
CA GLU A 7 -15.04 16.52 9.30
C GLU A 7 -14.04 15.93 9.40
N VAL A 8 -14.67 15.88 9.36
CA VAL A 8 -13.47 15.70 9.17
C VAL A 8 -12.59 14.59 9.70
N ASN A 9 -12.32 13.59 9.14
CA ASN A 9 -11.53 12.51 9.52
C ASN A 9 -10.08 12.75 9.37
N ILE A 10 -9.60 13.75 10.05
CA ILE A 10 -8.20 14.09 9.98
C ILE A 10 -7.42 13.07 10.76
N GLY A 11 -6.53 12.34 10.13
CA GLY A 11 -5.56 11.51 10.79
C GLY A 11 -5.95 10.07 11.07
N ILE A 12 -7.24 9.72 11.09
CA ILE A 12 -7.68 8.35 11.38
C ILE A 12 -8.67 7.86 10.34
N PRO A 13 -8.26 6.88 9.51
CA PRO A 13 -9.15 6.26 8.54
C PRO A 13 -10.26 5.47 9.24
N VAL A 14 -11.37 5.28 8.54
CA VAL A 14 -12.48 4.49 9.07
C VAL A 14 -12.33 3.00 8.79
N LYS A 15 -11.48 2.63 7.85
CA LYS A 15 -11.29 1.23 7.47
C LYS A 15 -9.89 1.00 6.92
N PHE A 16 -9.48 -0.27 6.88
CA PHE A 16 -8.30 -0.66 6.13
C PHE A 16 -8.54 -0.40 4.65
N ASP A 17 -7.54 0.16 3.97
CA ASP A 17 -7.62 0.35 2.53
C ASP A 17 -6.22 0.28 1.94
N LEU A 18 -6.14 -0.21 0.72
CA LEU A 18 -4.93 -0.24 -0.07
C LEU A 18 -5.26 0.43 -1.39
N LEU A 19 -4.58 1.53 -1.68
CA LEU A 19 -4.89 2.34 -2.85
C LEU A 19 -4.08 1.89 -4.05
N GLN A 20 -4.59 2.21 -5.23
CA GLN A 20 -3.84 1.99 -6.46
C GLN A 20 -2.59 2.85 -6.42
N ASN A 21 -1.45 2.26 -6.75
CA ASN A 21 -0.19 3.01 -6.80
C ASN A 21 -0.25 4.13 -7.84
N TYR A 22 0.52 5.17 -7.61
CA TYR A 22 0.58 6.29 -8.54
C TYR A 22 2.02 6.79 -8.64
N PRO A 23 2.53 6.97 -9.85
CA PRO A 23 1.91 6.68 -11.15
C PRO A 23 1.78 5.18 -11.42
N ASN A 24 0.85 4.84 -12.32
CA ASN A 24 0.67 3.47 -12.80
C ASN A 24 0.17 3.53 -14.24
N PRO A 25 0.91 3.09 -15.26
CA PRO A 25 2.24 2.43 -15.16
C PRO A 25 3.30 3.34 -14.57
N PHE A 26 4.38 2.75 -14.08
CA PHE A 26 5.45 3.52 -13.43
C PHE A 26 6.83 3.13 -13.97
N ASN A 27 7.81 4.04 -13.80
CA ASN A 27 9.19 3.83 -14.22
C ASN A 27 10.10 4.89 -13.56
N PRO A 28 11.01 4.52 -12.71
CA PRO A 28 11.09 3.26 -11.99
C PRO A 28 10.40 3.32 -10.63
N SER A 29 9.84 4.46 -10.26
CA SER A 29 9.29 4.68 -8.92
C SER A 29 7.80 4.93 -8.94
N THR A 30 7.14 4.50 -7.89
CA THR A 30 5.73 4.75 -7.67
C THR A 30 5.48 4.92 -6.17
N ILE A 31 4.33 5.47 -5.83
CA ILE A 31 3.91 5.64 -4.44
C ILE A 31 2.78 4.66 -4.18
N ILE A 32 2.92 3.89 -3.11
CA ILE A 32 1.88 2.99 -2.62
C ILE A 32 1.33 3.59 -1.34
N SER A 33 0.02 3.79 -1.27
CA SER A 33 -0.64 4.39 -0.12
C SER A 33 -1.60 3.39 0.52
N TYR A 34 -1.72 3.45 1.83
CA TYR A 34 -2.63 2.60 2.57
C TYR A 34 -3.11 3.28 3.83
N ASP A 35 -4.24 2.80 4.33
CA ASP A 35 -4.94 3.39 5.48
C ASP A 35 -5.07 2.35 6.57
N LEU A 36 -4.78 2.75 7.80
CA LEU A 36 -4.91 1.90 8.99
C LEU A 36 -5.92 2.53 9.95
N PRO A 37 -7.04 1.86 10.25
CA PRO A 37 -8.07 2.43 11.14
C PRO A 37 -7.71 2.32 12.62
N TYR A 38 -6.74 1.49 12.98
CA TYR A 38 -6.26 1.36 14.35
C TYR A 38 -4.82 0.86 14.32
N ASP A 39 -4.16 0.90 15.48
CA ASP A 39 -2.78 0.46 15.62
C ASP A 39 -2.70 -1.03 15.35
N VAL A 40 -1.77 -1.46 14.51
CA VAL A 40 -1.73 -2.84 14.08
C VAL A 40 -0.36 -3.22 13.51
N LYS A 41 -0.01 -4.49 13.66
CA LYS A 41 1.14 -5.08 12.95
C LYS A 41 0.72 -5.36 11.52
N LEU A 42 1.52 -4.94 10.56
CA LEU A 42 1.21 -5.15 9.15
C LEU A 42 2.44 -5.56 8.37
N THR A 43 2.17 -6.16 7.21
CA THR A 43 3.19 -6.36 6.18
C THR A 43 2.68 -5.80 4.87
N LEU A 44 3.57 -5.19 4.11
CA LEU A 44 3.31 -4.76 2.73
C LEU A 44 4.39 -5.39 1.88
N LYS A 45 3.99 -6.30 0.99
CA LYS A 45 4.91 -7.12 0.21
C LYS A 45 4.62 -6.99 -1.27
N ILE A 46 5.67 -7.12 -2.07
CA ILE A 46 5.60 -7.11 -3.53
C ILE A 46 5.87 -8.51 -4.04
N PHE A 47 5.05 -8.97 -4.98
CA PHE A 47 5.17 -10.29 -5.61
C PHE A 47 5.25 -10.11 -7.13
N ASP A 48 5.94 -11.03 -7.80
CA ASP A 48 5.89 -11.09 -9.25
C ASP A 48 4.65 -11.87 -9.70
N ILE A 49 4.45 -11.96 -11.00
CA ILE A 49 3.25 -12.59 -11.55
C ILE A 49 3.18 -14.10 -11.27
N SER A 50 4.31 -14.73 -10.94
CA SER A 50 4.33 -16.14 -10.57
C SER A 50 3.95 -16.35 -9.11
N GLY A 51 3.78 -15.27 -8.35
CA GLY A 51 3.47 -15.36 -6.93
C GLY A 51 4.69 -15.40 -6.03
N ARG A 52 5.89 -15.22 -6.60
CA ARG A 52 7.12 -15.22 -5.81
C ARG A 52 7.32 -13.85 -5.16
N GLU A 53 7.66 -13.86 -3.89
CA GLU A 53 7.93 -12.61 -3.17
C GLU A 53 9.18 -11.95 -3.72
N VAL A 54 9.05 -10.67 -4.09
CA VAL A 54 10.15 -9.87 -4.62
C VAL A 54 10.81 -9.08 -3.49
N THR A 55 10.01 -8.43 -2.66
CA THR A 55 10.52 -7.65 -1.55
C THR A 55 9.43 -7.38 -0.53
N THR A 56 9.85 -7.08 0.69
CA THR A 56 8.95 -6.61 1.76
C THR A 56 9.23 -5.14 2.00
N LEU A 57 8.22 -4.30 1.81
CA LEU A 57 8.36 -2.86 2.00
C LEU A 57 8.10 -2.44 3.44
N VAL A 58 7.16 -3.08 4.11
CA VAL A 58 6.82 -2.79 5.50
C VAL A 58 6.60 -4.11 6.21
N ASN A 59 7.14 -4.23 7.43
CA ASN A 59 6.93 -5.37 8.30
C ASN A 59 7.15 -4.88 9.72
N GLU A 60 6.12 -4.23 10.26
CA GLU A 60 6.24 -3.63 11.58
C GLU A 60 4.87 -3.25 12.12
N PHE A 61 4.84 -2.88 13.39
CA PHE A 61 3.66 -2.30 14.04
C PHE A 61 3.61 -0.82 13.69
N GLN A 62 2.45 -0.35 13.25
CA GLN A 62 2.24 1.07 12.95
C GLN A 62 0.94 1.55 13.58
N THR A 63 0.91 2.83 13.94
CA THR A 63 -0.27 3.44 14.52
C THR A 63 -1.31 3.76 13.45
N ALA A 64 -2.56 3.93 13.87
CA ALA A 64 -3.63 4.33 12.97
C ALA A 64 -3.25 5.59 12.20
N GLY A 65 -3.59 5.64 10.91
CA GLY A 65 -3.27 6.79 10.08
C GLY A 65 -3.25 6.48 8.60
N TYR A 66 -2.91 7.49 7.83
CA TYR A 66 -2.75 7.41 6.38
C TYR A 66 -1.27 7.34 6.07
N TYR A 67 -0.88 6.36 5.24
CA TYR A 67 0.52 6.09 4.96
C TYR A 67 0.79 6.10 3.47
N SER A 68 2.00 6.50 3.11
CA SER A 68 2.49 6.42 1.74
C SER A 68 3.95 5.97 1.78
N ILE A 69 4.32 5.08 0.88
CA ILE A 69 5.69 4.61 0.78
C ILE A 69 6.13 4.63 -0.67
N ASN A 70 7.36 5.06 -0.88
CA ASN A 70 7.95 5.09 -2.22
C ASN A 70 8.55 3.72 -2.54
N PHE A 71 8.22 3.20 -3.71
CA PHE A 71 8.80 1.95 -4.19
C PHE A 71 9.62 2.23 -5.44
N ASN A 72 10.90 1.87 -5.39
CA ASN A 72 11.82 2.01 -6.52
C ASN A 72 12.14 0.63 -7.04
N SER A 73 11.80 0.40 -8.30
CA SER A 73 11.92 -0.90 -8.95
C SER A 73 13.08 -0.99 -9.93
N SER A 74 14.11 -0.18 -9.77
CA SER A 74 15.17 -0.09 -10.78
C SER A 74 15.84 -1.43 -11.08
N ASN A 75 15.81 -2.38 -10.16
CA ASN A 75 16.41 -3.70 -10.33
C ASN A 75 15.45 -4.74 -10.89
N LEU A 76 14.20 -4.37 -11.19
CA LEU A 76 13.19 -5.30 -11.66
C LEU A 76 12.98 -5.20 -13.15
N ALA A 77 12.56 -6.30 -13.76
CA ALA A 77 12.17 -6.31 -15.17
C ALA A 77 10.80 -5.69 -15.34
N SER A 78 10.53 -5.14 -16.52
CA SER A 78 9.19 -4.67 -16.88
C SER A 78 8.19 -5.81 -16.72
N GLY A 79 7.01 -5.50 -16.26
CA GLY A 79 5.97 -6.49 -16.09
C GLY A 79 4.95 -6.10 -15.02
N ILE A 80 4.05 -7.05 -14.77
CA ILE A 80 3.01 -6.88 -13.77
C ILE A 80 3.53 -7.39 -12.43
N TYR A 81 3.30 -6.61 -11.39
CA TYR A 81 3.60 -6.99 -10.01
C TYR A 81 2.35 -6.83 -9.16
N ILE A 82 2.30 -7.56 -8.07
CA ILE A 82 1.16 -7.53 -7.16
C ILE A 82 1.69 -7.09 -5.81
N TYR A 83 0.99 -6.18 -5.15
CA TYR A 83 1.36 -5.82 -3.79
C TYR A 83 0.21 -6.13 -2.85
N ASN A 84 0.58 -6.68 -1.69
CA ASN A 84 -0.36 -7.15 -0.67
C ASN A 84 -0.12 -6.43 0.64
N LEU A 85 -1.20 -5.91 1.21
CA LEU A 85 -1.23 -5.41 2.58
C LEU A 85 -1.92 -6.45 3.44
N THR A 86 -1.22 -6.97 4.44
CA THR A 86 -1.78 -7.95 5.36
C THR A 86 -1.72 -7.39 6.78
N ALA A 87 -2.86 -7.34 7.43
CA ALA A 87 -2.98 -6.83 8.79
C ALA A 87 -4.18 -7.49 9.46
N ASN A 88 -3.99 -7.97 10.69
CA ASN A 88 -5.09 -8.53 11.50
C ASN A 88 -5.95 -9.55 10.75
N GLY A 89 -5.30 -10.46 10.01
CA GLY A 89 -6.00 -11.50 9.25
C GLY A 89 -6.64 -11.06 7.97
N LEU A 90 -6.55 -9.78 7.61
CA LEU A 90 -7.08 -9.23 6.36
C LEU A 90 -5.95 -9.06 5.38
N THR A 91 -6.17 -9.45 4.12
CA THR A 91 -5.22 -9.19 3.04
C THR A 91 -5.92 -8.44 1.92
N LEU A 92 -5.33 -7.30 1.55
CA LEU A 92 -5.76 -6.50 0.41
C LEU A 92 -4.67 -6.57 -0.65
N SER A 93 -5.06 -6.63 -1.91
CA SER A 93 -4.12 -6.78 -3.02
C SER A 93 -4.45 -5.84 -4.15
N LYS A 94 -3.41 -5.36 -4.83
CA LYS A 94 -3.53 -4.54 -6.04
C LYS A 94 -2.45 -4.95 -7.02
N LYS A 95 -2.70 -4.69 -8.29
CA LYS A 95 -1.70 -4.89 -9.35
C LYS A 95 -1.08 -3.56 -9.72
N MET A 96 0.17 -3.62 -10.18
CA MET A 96 0.85 -2.46 -10.73
C MET A 96 1.66 -2.88 -11.96
N LEU A 97 1.88 -1.95 -12.87
CA LEU A 97 2.59 -2.21 -14.12
C LEU A 97 3.86 -1.39 -14.17
N LEU A 98 4.99 -2.08 -14.23
CA LEU A 98 6.31 -1.47 -14.43
C LEU A 98 6.65 -1.48 -15.90
N VAL A 99 6.93 -0.31 -16.46
CA VAL A 99 7.31 -0.16 -17.86
C VAL A 99 8.65 0.55 -17.91
N LYS A 100 9.65 -0.14 -18.36
CA LYS A 100 10.99 0.43 -18.50
C LYS A 100 11.30 0.91 -19.90
#